data_4cd70c4c97ad802dfbad1bc8b29ab9d4
#
_entry.id   4cd70c4c97ad802dfbad1bc8b29ab9d4
#
_cell.length_a   1.000
_cell.length_b   1.000
_cell.length_c   1.000
_cell.angle_alpha   90.00
_cell.angle_beta   90.00
_cell.angle_gamma   90.00
#
_symmetry.space_group_name_H-M   'P 1'
#
loop_
_entity.id
_entity.type
_entity.pdbx_description
1 polymer ?
#
loop_
_entity_poly.entity_id
_entity_poly.type
_entity_poly.pdbx_seq_one_letter_code
_entity_poly.pdbx_strand_id
1 'polypeptide(L)'
;MRHRMEVAAKRGMLADSAMIAHGRGEAFDYLLGERTTESAMRAARQALACLLTAQQPVLSVNGNVAALACDEMLRLADSLNCPLEVNIFYRTPERMSAILAFLNERKDALGLDVKVLGDRPDATIPGLKGPRAACTKEGILESDVILVPLEDGDRCQALVNMGKTVIVIDLNPRSRSAIQATVTIVDELSRALNNMLALMSVEPLPTVDERYDHHAILREGLDEILSGMRSDD
;
A
#
# COMPACT_ATOMS: atom_id res chain seq x y z
N MET A 1 0.93 14.13 9.16
CA MET A 1 -0.13 13.21 8.72
C MET A 1 -1.54 13.75 9.00
N ARG A 2 -1.94 14.10 10.20
CA ARG A 2 -3.30 14.58 10.54
C ARG A 2 -3.81 15.68 9.61
N HIS A 3 -3.00 16.70 9.34
CA HIS A 3 -3.38 17.77 8.41
C HIS A 3 -3.66 17.29 6.98
N ARG A 4 -2.87 16.31 6.46
CA ARG A 4 -3.13 15.71 5.14
C ARG A 4 -4.50 15.02 5.12
N MET A 5 -4.87 14.30 6.19
CA MET A 5 -6.18 13.66 6.32
C MET A 5 -7.32 14.66 6.37
N GLU A 6 -7.18 15.75 7.13
CA GLU A 6 -8.19 16.83 7.19
C GLU A 6 -8.42 17.50 5.81
N VAL A 7 -7.35 17.78 5.08
CA VAL A 7 -7.44 18.34 3.73
C VAL A 7 -8.14 17.37 2.78
N ALA A 8 -7.79 16.09 2.82
CA ALA A 8 -8.41 15.06 2.00
C ALA A 8 -9.90 14.85 2.34
N ALA A 9 -10.27 14.94 3.62
CA ALA A 9 -11.66 14.90 4.06
C ALA A 9 -12.46 16.09 3.48
N LYS A 10 -11.93 17.31 3.56
CA LYS A 10 -12.54 18.50 2.98
C LYS A 10 -12.68 18.44 1.46
N ARG A 11 -11.80 17.71 0.78
CA ARG A 11 -11.87 17.44 -0.67
C ARG A 11 -12.86 16.32 -1.04
N GLY A 12 -13.50 15.67 -0.07
CA GLY A 12 -14.45 14.57 -0.32
C GLY A 12 -13.77 13.24 -0.70
N MET A 13 -12.47 13.09 -0.45
CA MET A 13 -11.71 11.88 -0.82
C MET A 13 -11.89 10.75 0.19
N LEU A 14 -12.20 11.06 1.45
CA LEU A 14 -12.25 10.10 2.55
C LEU A 14 -13.67 9.64 2.87
N ALA A 15 -13.80 8.39 3.30
CA ALA A 15 -14.99 7.90 3.96
C ALA A 15 -14.98 8.30 5.44
N ASP A 16 -16.14 8.33 6.11
CA ASP A 16 -16.25 8.68 7.54
C ASP A 16 -15.38 7.77 8.43
N SER A 17 -15.26 6.48 8.08
CA SER A 17 -14.41 5.53 8.80
C SER A 17 -12.91 5.69 8.57
N ALA A 18 -12.47 6.52 7.62
CA ALA A 18 -11.05 6.68 7.25
C ALA A 18 -10.20 7.20 8.41
N MET A 19 -10.75 8.16 9.19
CA MET A 19 -10.07 8.71 10.37
C MET A 19 -9.88 7.66 11.48
N ILE A 20 -10.88 6.77 11.66
CA ILE A 20 -10.78 5.67 12.63
C ILE A 20 -9.68 4.69 12.22
N ALA A 21 -9.62 4.34 10.93
CA ALA A 21 -8.58 3.45 10.41
C ALA A 21 -7.19 4.06 10.57
N HIS A 22 -7.04 5.37 10.27
CA HIS A 22 -5.79 6.10 10.44
C HIS A 22 -5.34 6.12 11.91
N GLY A 23 -6.21 6.48 12.85
CA GLY A 23 -5.88 6.54 14.28
C GLY A 23 -5.49 5.18 14.86
N ARG A 24 -6.09 4.07 14.39
CA ARG A 24 -5.66 2.72 14.77
C ARG A 24 -4.25 2.42 14.30
N GLY A 25 -3.89 2.80 13.08
CA GLY A 25 -2.53 2.64 12.56
C GLY A 25 -1.52 3.50 13.33
N GLU A 26 -1.85 4.78 13.58
CA GLU A 26 -1.01 5.71 14.35
C GLU A 26 -0.67 5.16 15.75
N ALA A 27 -1.61 4.48 16.42
CA ALA A 27 -1.35 3.84 17.71
C ALA A 27 -0.28 2.73 17.62
N PHE A 28 -0.26 1.94 16.56
CA PHE A 28 0.80 0.95 16.32
C PHE A 28 2.13 1.60 15.99
N ASP A 29 2.15 2.74 15.30
CA ASP A 29 3.39 3.46 14.99
C ASP A 29 4.10 3.95 16.26
N TYR A 30 3.35 4.44 17.25
CA TYR A 30 3.91 4.78 18.58
C TYR A 30 4.55 3.56 19.25
N LEU A 31 3.91 2.39 19.19
CA LEU A 31 4.44 1.16 19.76
C LEU A 31 5.70 0.65 19.06
N LEU A 32 5.85 0.96 17.76
CA LEU A 32 7.04 0.67 16.96
C LEU A 32 8.15 1.74 17.13
N GLY A 33 7.90 2.80 17.91
CA GLY A 33 8.84 3.89 18.16
C GLY A 33 8.99 4.86 16.99
N GLU A 34 7.96 5.00 16.14
CA GLU A 34 7.89 5.91 14.99
C GLU A 34 9.11 5.81 14.04
N ARG A 35 9.61 4.60 13.86
CA ARG A 35 10.81 4.29 13.07
C ARG A 35 10.62 3.05 12.20
N THR A 36 11.41 2.97 11.13
CA THR A 36 11.52 1.73 10.36
C THR A 36 12.39 0.74 11.12
N THR A 37 11.87 -0.47 11.36
CA THR A 37 12.60 -1.57 11.98
C THR A 37 13.47 -2.30 10.94
N GLU A 38 14.42 -3.14 11.39
CA GLU A 38 15.22 -3.96 10.48
C GLU A 38 14.36 -4.95 9.69
N SER A 39 13.35 -5.56 10.33
CA SER A 39 12.40 -6.45 9.68
C SER A 39 11.58 -5.73 8.61
N ALA A 40 11.11 -4.51 8.89
CA ALA A 40 10.40 -3.67 7.93
C ALA A 40 11.29 -3.30 6.73
N MET A 41 12.57 -2.99 6.95
CA MET A 41 13.51 -2.69 5.87
C MET A 41 13.80 -3.93 5.00
N ARG A 42 13.94 -5.13 5.59
CA ARG A 42 14.07 -6.37 4.81
C ARG A 42 12.82 -6.65 3.99
N ALA A 43 11.63 -6.43 4.57
CA ALA A 43 10.37 -6.55 3.84
C ALA A 43 10.25 -5.53 2.70
N ALA A 44 10.69 -4.28 2.90
CA ALA A 44 10.73 -3.26 1.85
C ALA A 44 11.67 -3.63 0.69
N ARG A 45 12.83 -4.22 0.98
CA ARG A 45 13.75 -4.77 -0.04
C ARG A 45 13.11 -5.89 -0.84
N GLN A 46 12.48 -6.86 -0.17
CA GLN A 46 11.77 -7.97 -0.82
C GLN A 46 10.59 -7.47 -1.67
N ALA A 47 9.79 -6.55 -1.14
CA ALA A 47 8.68 -5.93 -1.85
C ALA A 47 9.13 -5.24 -3.15
N LEU A 48 10.19 -4.43 -3.05
CA LEU A 48 10.74 -3.74 -4.20
C LEU A 48 11.33 -4.74 -5.23
N ALA A 49 12.04 -5.76 -4.79
CA ALA A 49 12.57 -6.81 -5.65
C ALA A 49 11.45 -7.54 -6.42
N CYS A 50 10.34 -7.87 -5.76
CA CYS A 50 9.17 -8.46 -6.42
C CYS A 50 8.57 -7.52 -7.47
N LEU A 51 8.44 -6.23 -7.17
CA LEU A 51 7.92 -5.23 -8.12
C LEU A 51 8.85 -5.03 -9.32
N LEU A 52 10.16 -5.00 -9.11
CA LEU A 52 11.16 -4.86 -10.16
C LEU A 52 11.22 -6.06 -11.12
N THR A 53 10.89 -7.26 -10.63
CA THR A 53 10.91 -8.49 -11.43
C THR A 53 9.54 -8.86 -12.01
N ALA A 54 8.48 -8.13 -11.64
CA ALA A 54 7.14 -8.33 -12.13
C ALA A 54 7.02 -8.06 -13.62
N GLN A 55 6.16 -8.83 -14.30
CA GLN A 55 5.82 -8.57 -15.70
C GLN A 55 4.73 -7.50 -15.84
N GLN A 56 3.80 -7.47 -14.88
CA GLN A 56 2.67 -6.54 -14.85
C GLN A 56 2.43 -6.04 -13.40
N PRO A 57 3.34 -5.23 -12.86
CA PRO A 57 3.14 -4.65 -11.54
C PRO A 57 2.02 -3.63 -11.55
N VAL A 58 1.27 -3.51 -10.44
CA VAL A 58 0.27 -2.47 -10.22
C VAL A 58 0.34 -1.95 -8.79
N LEU A 59 0.16 -0.65 -8.62
CA LEU A 59 0.05 -0.04 -7.30
C LEU A 59 -1.40 0.39 -7.05
N SER A 60 -2.04 -0.17 -6.01
CA SER A 60 -3.44 0.12 -5.69
C SER A 60 -3.57 1.25 -4.68
N VAL A 61 -4.42 2.23 -5.00
CA VAL A 61 -4.63 3.43 -4.18
C VAL A 61 -6.05 3.44 -3.63
N ASN A 62 -6.19 3.61 -2.32
CA ASN A 62 -7.45 3.94 -1.66
C ASN A 62 -7.43 5.39 -1.13
N GLY A 63 -8.53 5.84 -0.52
CA GLY A 63 -8.65 7.23 -0.06
C GLY A 63 -7.57 7.64 0.95
N ASN A 64 -7.22 6.75 1.91
CA ASN A 64 -6.18 7.02 2.90
C ASN A 64 -4.79 7.07 2.26
N VAL A 65 -4.51 6.17 1.33
CA VAL A 65 -3.24 6.16 0.56
C VAL A 65 -3.10 7.45 -0.23
N ALA A 66 -4.13 7.86 -0.97
CA ALA A 66 -4.14 9.12 -1.71
C ALA A 66 -3.92 10.34 -0.79
N ALA A 67 -4.53 10.33 0.41
CA ALA A 67 -4.38 11.41 1.37
C ALA A 67 -2.98 11.49 1.99
N LEU A 68 -2.39 10.34 2.34
CA LEU A 68 -1.17 10.26 3.14
C LEU A 68 0.11 10.23 2.30
N ALA A 69 0.09 9.58 1.13
CA ALA A 69 1.30 9.24 0.39
C ALA A 69 1.11 9.30 -1.14
N CYS A 70 0.35 10.28 -1.63
CA CYS A 70 0.08 10.44 -3.06
C CYS A 70 1.35 10.58 -3.89
N ASP A 71 2.25 11.48 -3.48
CA ASP A 71 3.46 11.80 -4.24
C ASP A 71 4.43 10.63 -4.24
N GLU A 72 4.57 9.95 -3.10
CA GLU A 72 5.41 8.76 -2.95
C GLU A 72 4.91 7.61 -3.85
N MET A 73 3.59 7.37 -3.88
CA MET A 73 2.99 6.36 -4.76
C MET A 73 3.17 6.70 -6.24
N LEU A 74 2.97 7.95 -6.63
CA LEU A 74 3.18 8.40 -8.01
C LEU A 74 4.65 8.25 -8.44
N ARG A 75 5.61 8.67 -7.60
CA ARG A 75 7.05 8.51 -7.89
C ARG A 75 7.46 7.05 -7.99
N LEU A 76 6.93 6.18 -7.11
CA LEU A 76 7.22 4.75 -7.18
C LEU A 76 6.63 4.12 -8.44
N ALA A 77 5.40 4.49 -8.83
CA ALA A 77 4.78 4.01 -10.05
C ALA A 77 5.54 4.45 -11.31
N ASP A 78 5.98 5.70 -11.36
CA ASP A 78 6.80 6.25 -12.44
C ASP A 78 8.14 5.51 -12.56
N SER A 79 8.83 5.34 -11.43
CA SER A 79 10.11 4.63 -11.39
C SER A 79 10.01 3.14 -11.78
N LEU A 80 8.86 2.51 -11.53
CA LEU A 80 8.57 1.13 -11.92
C LEU A 80 7.93 1.03 -13.31
N ASN A 81 7.62 2.15 -13.95
CA ASN A 81 6.85 2.23 -15.21
C ASN A 81 5.57 1.39 -15.14
N CYS A 82 4.80 1.55 -14.06
CA CYS A 82 3.57 0.77 -13.83
C CYS A 82 2.37 1.67 -13.52
N PRO A 83 1.12 1.18 -13.74
CA PRO A 83 -0.07 1.96 -13.44
C PRO A 83 -0.36 2.05 -11.94
N LEU A 84 -1.02 3.14 -11.56
CA LEU A 84 -1.79 3.26 -10.31
C LEU A 84 -3.25 2.91 -10.59
N GLU A 85 -3.89 2.12 -9.72
CA GLU A 85 -5.33 1.88 -9.82
C GLU A 85 -6.05 2.30 -8.53
N VAL A 86 -7.02 3.23 -8.68
CA VAL A 86 -7.90 3.64 -7.58
C VAL A 86 -8.95 2.56 -7.32
N ASN A 87 -8.88 1.96 -6.14
CA ASN A 87 -9.84 0.96 -5.69
C ASN A 87 -10.26 1.23 -4.24
N ILE A 88 -11.53 1.59 -4.04
CA ILE A 88 -12.06 2.07 -2.75
C ILE A 88 -13.29 1.30 -2.31
N PHE A 89 -13.46 1.13 -0.98
CA PHE A 89 -14.57 0.38 -0.39
C PHE A 89 -15.92 1.10 -0.59
N TYR A 90 -16.03 2.37 -0.19
CA TYR A 90 -17.24 3.17 -0.42
C TYR A 90 -17.09 3.91 -1.75
N ARG A 91 -17.37 3.20 -2.84
CA ARG A 91 -17.20 3.68 -4.21
C ARG A 91 -18.41 4.50 -4.64
N THR A 92 -18.38 5.81 -4.36
CA THR A 92 -19.33 6.77 -4.96
C THR A 92 -18.67 7.52 -6.12
N PRO A 93 -19.45 7.99 -7.12
CA PRO A 93 -18.92 8.78 -8.23
C PRO A 93 -18.14 10.02 -7.76
N GLU A 94 -18.64 10.70 -6.73
CA GLU A 94 -18.05 11.94 -6.17
C GLU A 94 -16.68 11.64 -5.56
N ARG A 95 -16.56 10.58 -4.76
CA ARG A 95 -15.29 10.20 -4.15
C ARG A 95 -14.27 9.72 -5.20
N MET A 96 -14.72 8.94 -6.17
CA MET A 96 -13.84 8.51 -7.28
C MET A 96 -13.32 9.71 -8.03
N SER A 97 -14.20 10.64 -8.41
CA SER A 97 -13.83 11.89 -9.10
C SER A 97 -12.83 12.72 -8.27
N ALA A 98 -13.08 12.88 -6.97
CA ALA A 98 -12.20 13.66 -6.08
C ALA A 98 -10.80 13.03 -5.98
N ILE A 99 -10.70 11.71 -5.82
CA ILE A 99 -9.41 10.99 -5.71
C ILE A 99 -8.65 11.04 -7.05
N LEU A 100 -9.33 10.76 -8.16
CA LEU A 100 -8.73 10.78 -9.49
C LEU A 100 -8.25 12.18 -9.87
N ALA A 101 -9.06 13.22 -9.59
CA ALA A 101 -8.68 14.61 -9.83
C ALA A 101 -7.43 14.98 -9.01
N PHE A 102 -7.37 14.58 -7.73
CA PHE A 102 -6.23 14.83 -6.87
C PHE A 102 -4.96 14.12 -7.37
N LEU A 103 -5.06 12.85 -7.73
CA LEU A 103 -3.92 12.10 -8.29
C LEU A 103 -3.40 12.73 -9.58
N ASN A 104 -4.28 13.13 -10.50
CA ASN A 104 -3.86 13.79 -11.74
C ASN A 104 -3.25 15.18 -11.47
N GLU A 105 -3.85 16.00 -10.58
CA GLU A 105 -3.27 17.28 -10.14
C GLU A 105 -1.84 17.10 -9.62
N ARG A 106 -1.62 16.08 -8.75
CA ARG A 106 -0.29 15.81 -8.20
C ARG A 106 0.68 15.26 -9.23
N LYS A 107 0.22 14.34 -10.08
CA LYS A 107 1.01 13.78 -11.19
C LYS A 107 1.54 14.91 -12.10
N ASP A 108 0.65 15.81 -12.54
CA ASP A 108 1.00 16.93 -13.42
C ASP A 108 1.97 17.91 -12.73
N ALA A 109 1.73 18.22 -11.45
CA ALA A 109 2.61 19.08 -10.65
C ALA A 109 4.01 18.48 -10.46
N LEU A 110 4.16 17.16 -10.46
CA LEU A 110 5.42 16.45 -10.35
C LEU A 110 6.08 16.20 -11.72
N GLY A 111 5.38 16.46 -12.82
CA GLY A 111 5.86 16.20 -14.18
C GLY A 111 6.05 14.71 -14.49
N LEU A 112 5.22 13.84 -13.89
CA LEU A 112 5.32 12.39 -14.03
C LEU A 112 4.36 11.86 -15.11
N ASP A 113 4.74 10.76 -15.78
CA ASP A 113 3.91 10.08 -16.78
C ASP A 113 3.42 8.74 -16.24
N VAL A 114 2.49 8.79 -15.28
CA VAL A 114 1.89 7.62 -14.65
C VAL A 114 0.45 7.44 -15.15
N LYS A 115 0.12 6.24 -15.58
CA LYS A 115 -1.26 5.86 -15.93
C LYS A 115 -2.09 5.67 -14.67
N VAL A 116 -3.13 6.48 -14.50
CA VAL A 116 -4.06 6.40 -13.37
C VAL A 116 -5.34 5.71 -13.83
N LEU A 117 -5.62 4.54 -13.26
CA LEU A 117 -6.75 3.66 -13.57
C LEU A 117 -7.82 3.72 -12.47
N GLY A 118 -8.98 3.12 -12.75
CA GLY A 118 -10.06 2.93 -11.77
C GLY A 118 -11.30 3.78 -12.03
N ASP A 119 -11.28 4.73 -12.98
CA ASP A 119 -12.47 5.51 -13.36
C ASP A 119 -13.57 4.61 -13.91
N ARG A 120 -13.23 3.76 -14.87
CA ARG A 120 -14.14 2.86 -15.59
C ARG A 120 -13.69 1.42 -15.43
N PRO A 121 -14.11 0.74 -14.34
CA PRO A 121 -13.78 -0.67 -14.15
C PRO A 121 -14.47 -1.50 -15.24
N ASP A 122 -13.72 -2.39 -15.86
CA ASP A 122 -14.17 -3.30 -16.92
C ASP A 122 -13.96 -4.77 -16.53
N ALA A 123 -13.57 -5.03 -15.28
CA ALA A 123 -13.30 -6.35 -14.75
C ALA A 123 -13.75 -6.48 -13.29
N THR A 124 -13.71 -7.71 -12.79
CA THR A 124 -14.10 -8.03 -11.42
C THR A 124 -13.11 -9.01 -10.78
N ILE A 125 -12.67 -8.74 -9.55
CA ILE A 125 -11.83 -9.65 -8.76
C ILE A 125 -12.68 -10.89 -8.40
N PRO A 126 -12.28 -12.11 -8.84
CA PRO A 126 -13.02 -13.33 -8.55
C PRO A 126 -13.14 -13.60 -7.04
N GLY A 127 -14.31 -14.06 -6.60
CA GLY A 127 -14.55 -14.43 -5.21
C GLY A 127 -14.73 -13.27 -4.23
N LEU A 128 -14.46 -12.02 -4.65
CA LEU A 128 -14.67 -10.84 -3.82
C LEU A 128 -16.07 -10.26 -4.05
N LYS A 129 -16.75 -9.89 -2.95
CA LYS A 129 -18.05 -9.22 -2.99
C LYS A 129 -17.92 -7.74 -2.63
N GLY A 130 -18.83 -6.92 -3.16
CA GLY A 130 -18.90 -5.49 -2.85
C GLY A 130 -18.12 -4.59 -3.82
N PRO A 131 -18.06 -3.27 -3.54
CA PRO A 131 -17.56 -2.26 -4.47
C PRO A 131 -16.09 -2.45 -4.87
N ARG A 132 -15.27 -3.04 -4.00
CA ARG A 132 -13.84 -3.30 -4.27
C ARG A 132 -13.58 -4.47 -5.20
N ALA A 133 -14.61 -5.27 -5.52
CA ALA A 133 -14.50 -6.29 -6.54
C ALA A 133 -14.30 -5.69 -7.94
N ALA A 134 -14.90 -4.53 -8.21
CA ALA A 134 -14.75 -3.84 -9.49
C ALA A 134 -13.32 -3.31 -9.65
N CYS A 135 -12.65 -3.69 -10.74
CA CYS A 135 -11.28 -3.32 -11.07
C CYS A 135 -11.10 -3.12 -12.57
N THR A 136 -9.92 -2.70 -13.01
CA THR A 136 -9.61 -2.68 -14.43
C THR A 136 -8.90 -3.96 -14.86
N LYS A 137 -9.15 -4.38 -16.10
CA LYS A 137 -8.52 -5.58 -16.68
C LYS A 137 -7.01 -5.37 -16.76
N GLU A 138 -6.56 -4.29 -17.41
CA GLU A 138 -5.15 -3.94 -17.60
C GLU A 138 -4.41 -3.54 -16.31
N GLY A 139 -5.13 -3.34 -15.22
CA GLY A 139 -4.59 -3.03 -13.89
C GLY A 139 -4.64 -4.24 -12.97
N ILE A 140 -5.49 -4.18 -11.94
CA ILE A 140 -5.54 -5.19 -10.88
C ILE A 140 -5.82 -6.59 -11.41
N LEU A 141 -6.68 -6.79 -12.43
CA LEU A 141 -7.02 -8.14 -12.86
C LEU A 141 -5.84 -8.89 -13.47
N GLU A 142 -5.10 -8.28 -14.38
CA GLU A 142 -3.99 -8.91 -15.11
C GLU A 142 -2.63 -8.80 -14.41
N SER A 143 -2.53 -8.02 -13.31
CA SER A 143 -1.27 -7.90 -12.58
C SER A 143 -0.78 -9.23 -12.04
N ASP A 144 0.53 -9.42 -11.99
CA ASP A 144 1.19 -10.54 -11.30
C ASP A 144 1.67 -10.16 -9.90
N VAL A 145 2.12 -8.91 -9.73
CA VAL A 145 2.52 -8.33 -8.44
C VAL A 145 1.70 -7.07 -8.15
N ILE A 146 1.14 -6.98 -6.95
CA ILE A 146 0.33 -5.84 -6.54
C ILE A 146 0.75 -5.28 -5.19
N LEU A 147 0.99 -3.98 -5.12
CA LEU A 147 1.15 -3.24 -3.86
C LEU A 147 -0.21 -2.67 -3.43
N VAL A 148 -0.69 -3.08 -2.26
CA VAL A 148 -1.99 -2.69 -1.69
C VAL A 148 -1.85 -2.16 -0.26
N PRO A 149 -1.38 -0.92 -0.05
CA PRO A 149 -1.23 -0.38 1.28
C PRO A 149 -2.58 -0.18 1.99
N LEU A 150 -2.60 -0.34 3.30
CA LEU A 150 -3.77 -0.11 4.16
C LEU A 150 -5.02 -0.87 3.67
N GLU A 151 -4.86 -2.19 3.51
CA GLU A 151 -5.83 -3.06 2.84
C GLU A 151 -6.75 -3.81 3.83
N ASP A 152 -7.92 -4.23 3.35
CA ASP A 152 -8.76 -5.20 4.07
C ASP A 152 -8.37 -6.65 3.78
N GLY A 153 -8.57 -7.54 4.77
CA GLY A 153 -8.15 -8.94 4.65
C GLY A 153 -8.88 -9.72 3.58
N ASP A 154 -10.16 -9.42 3.31
CA ASP A 154 -10.96 -10.19 2.33
C ASP A 154 -10.46 -9.93 0.91
N ARG A 155 -10.13 -8.67 0.59
CA ARG A 155 -9.55 -8.34 -0.71
C ARG A 155 -8.11 -8.86 -0.84
N CYS A 156 -7.31 -8.75 0.21
CA CYS A 156 -5.97 -9.32 0.23
C CYS A 156 -6.03 -10.83 -0.07
N GLN A 157 -6.89 -11.57 0.62
CA GLN A 157 -7.06 -13.01 0.38
C GLN A 157 -7.54 -13.31 -1.05
N ALA A 158 -8.48 -12.53 -1.59
CA ALA A 158 -8.96 -12.73 -2.95
C ALA A 158 -7.84 -12.57 -3.99
N LEU A 159 -6.98 -11.57 -3.81
CA LEU A 159 -5.83 -11.34 -4.68
C LEU A 159 -4.77 -12.46 -4.57
N VAL A 160 -4.49 -12.94 -3.37
CA VAL A 160 -3.62 -14.10 -3.14
C VAL A 160 -4.20 -15.37 -3.79
N ASN A 161 -5.51 -15.59 -3.68
CA ASN A 161 -6.18 -16.74 -4.31
C ASN A 161 -6.14 -16.69 -5.85
N MET A 162 -5.92 -15.52 -6.44
CA MET A 162 -5.66 -15.36 -7.88
C MET A 162 -4.22 -15.74 -8.29
N GLY A 163 -3.37 -16.14 -7.33
CA GLY A 163 -1.97 -16.45 -7.58
C GLY A 163 -1.05 -15.23 -7.68
N LYS A 164 -1.51 -14.06 -7.24
CA LYS A 164 -0.70 -12.84 -7.27
C LYS A 164 0.27 -12.76 -6.11
N THR A 165 1.43 -12.15 -6.34
CA THR A 165 2.28 -11.67 -5.24
C THR A 165 1.66 -10.40 -4.68
N VAL A 166 1.11 -10.48 -3.47
CA VAL A 166 0.43 -9.37 -2.80
C VAL A 166 1.36 -8.76 -1.76
N ILE A 167 1.67 -7.48 -1.93
CA ILE A 167 2.50 -6.68 -1.03
C ILE A 167 1.60 -5.73 -0.24
N VAL A 168 1.69 -5.76 1.09
CA VAL A 168 0.91 -4.90 1.99
C VAL A 168 1.85 -4.01 2.80
N ILE A 169 1.45 -2.78 3.06
CA ILE A 169 2.04 -1.91 4.08
C ILE A 169 0.98 -1.76 5.18
N ASP A 170 1.27 -2.29 6.36
CA ASP A 170 0.34 -2.29 7.50
C ASP A 170 1.12 -2.25 8.82
N LEU A 171 0.87 -1.28 9.66
CA LEU A 171 1.49 -1.11 10.98
C LEU A 171 1.13 -2.23 11.98
N ASN A 172 0.03 -2.95 11.74
CA ASN A 172 -0.39 -4.05 12.60
C ASN A 172 0.04 -5.41 12.02
N PRO A 173 1.10 -6.06 12.54
CA PRO A 173 1.57 -7.36 12.05
C PRO A 173 0.56 -8.49 12.30
N ARG A 174 -0.51 -8.25 13.06
CA ARG A 174 -1.57 -9.21 13.35
C ARG A 174 -2.86 -8.94 12.57
N SER A 175 -2.88 -7.95 11.69
CA SER A 175 -4.04 -7.73 10.83
C SER A 175 -4.25 -8.91 9.87
N ARG A 176 -5.48 -9.11 9.41
CA ARG A 176 -5.81 -10.17 8.44
C ARG A 176 -5.05 -9.97 7.12
N SER A 177 -4.94 -8.73 6.66
CA SER A 177 -4.17 -8.39 5.46
C SER A 177 -2.69 -8.69 5.64
N ALA A 178 -2.08 -8.29 6.77
CA ALA A 178 -0.68 -8.57 7.06
C ALA A 178 -0.37 -10.06 7.08
N ILE A 179 -1.25 -10.88 7.67
CA ILE A 179 -1.06 -12.34 7.77
C ILE A 179 -1.22 -13.05 6.42
N GLN A 180 -2.12 -12.56 5.56
CA GLN A 180 -2.48 -13.21 4.30
C GLN A 180 -1.62 -12.79 3.11
N ALA A 181 -0.95 -11.64 3.18
CA ALA A 181 -0.11 -11.13 2.12
C ALA A 181 1.11 -12.02 1.85
N THR A 182 1.69 -11.89 0.68
CA THR A 182 2.97 -12.53 0.34
C THR A 182 4.14 -11.80 1.00
N VAL A 183 4.07 -10.47 1.04
CA VAL A 183 5.04 -9.59 1.71
C VAL A 183 4.29 -8.53 2.49
N THR A 184 4.62 -8.33 3.76
CA THR A 184 4.10 -7.23 4.57
C THR A 184 5.24 -6.38 5.09
N ILE A 185 5.18 -5.08 4.79
CA ILE A 185 6.05 -4.07 5.38
C ILE A 185 5.34 -3.52 6.62
N VAL A 186 5.85 -3.87 7.80
CA VAL A 186 5.30 -3.41 9.08
C VAL A 186 5.89 -2.04 9.42
N ASP A 187 5.35 -1.01 8.77
CA ASP A 187 5.84 0.37 8.89
C ASP A 187 4.74 1.40 8.57
N GLU A 188 5.00 2.68 8.90
CA GLU A 188 4.17 3.79 8.45
C GLU A 188 4.28 3.95 6.93
N LEU A 189 3.15 4.25 6.30
CA LEU A 189 3.01 4.25 4.84
C LEU A 189 4.04 5.14 4.13
N SER A 190 4.16 6.41 4.55
CA SER A 190 5.08 7.35 3.89
C SER A 190 6.54 6.95 4.11
N ARG A 191 6.88 6.46 5.31
CA ARG A 191 8.24 5.94 5.60
C ARG A 191 8.57 4.73 4.75
N ALA A 192 7.67 3.75 4.68
CA ALA A 192 7.86 2.55 3.87
C ALA A 192 8.10 2.89 2.40
N LEU A 193 7.26 3.76 1.82
CA LEU A 193 7.40 4.18 0.43
C LEU A 193 8.68 4.99 0.17
N ASN A 194 9.05 5.90 1.08
CA ASN A 194 10.32 6.65 0.97
C ASN A 194 11.53 5.72 1.06
N ASN A 195 11.48 4.69 1.91
CA ASN A 195 12.53 3.66 1.97
C ASN A 195 12.62 2.88 0.65
N MET A 196 11.49 2.50 0.05
CA MET A 196 11.49 1.84 -1.26
C MET A 196 12.06 2.75 -2.36
N LEU A 197 11.68 4.03 -2.39
CA LEU A 197 12.25 5.01 -3.33
C LEU A 197 13.76 5.22 -3.13
N ALA A 198 14.22 5.28 -1.88
CA ALA A 198 15.64 5.36 -1.57
C ALA A 198 16.41 4.12 -2.05
N LEU A 199 15.83 2.93 -1.89
CA LEU A 199 16.42 1.68 -2.38
C LEU A 199 16.53 1.63 -3.91
N MET A 200 15.66 2.31 -4.65
CA MET A 200 15.77 2.44 -6.12
C MET A 200 16.92 3.33 -6.59
N SER A 201 17.46 4.16 -5.69
CA SER A 201 18.56 5.08 -6.00
C SER A 201 19.94 4.50 -5.64
N VAL A 202 20.00 3.25 -5.16
CA VAL A 202 21.25 2.61 -4.69
C VAL A 202 21.50 1.33 -5.49
N GLU A 203 22.73 1.21 -6.03
CA GLU A 203 23.19 -0.01 -6.71
C GLU A 203 23.96 -0.92 -5.75
N PRO A 204 23.86 -2.25 -5.87
CA PRO A 204 22.93 -2.96 -6.77
C PRO A 204 21.47 -2.87 -6.29
N LEU A 205 20.54 -2.86 -7.25
CA LEU A 205 19.11 -2.92 -6.94
C LEU A 205 18.76 -4.21 -6.16
N PRO A 206 17.74 -4.17 -5.30
CA PRO A 206 17.29 -5.35 -4.57
C PRO A 206 16.90 -6.51 -5.51
N THR A 207 17.28 -7.71 -5.13
CA THR A 207 16.90 -8.96 -5.78
C THR A 207 16.00 -9.78 -4.86
N VAL A 208 15.13 -10.61 -5.44
CA VAL A 208 14.23 -11.48 -4.68
C VAL A 208 15.05 -12.44 -3.82
N ASP A 209 14.82 -12.42 -2.51
CA ASP A 209 15.39 -13.40 -1.59
C ASP A 209 14.45 -14.62 -1.52
N GLU A 210 14.90 -15.76 -2.08
CA GLU A 210 14.15 -17.02 -2.06
C GLU A 210 13.97 -17.59 -0.64
N ARG A 211 14.77 -17.14 0.33
CA ARG A 211 14.68 -17.56 1.73
C ARG A 211 13.86 -16.60 2.59
N TYR A 212 13.18 -15.61 1.94
CA TYR A 212 12.33 -14.67 2.66
C TYR A 212 11.22 -15.40 3.42
N ASP A 213 11.25 -15.28 4.75
CA ASP A 213 10.20 -15.83 5.63
C ASP A 213 9.26 -14.71 6.09
N HIS A 214 8.12 -14.61 5.40
CA HIS A 214 7.07 -13.66 5.72
C HIS A 214 6.60 -13.73 7.18
N HIS A 215 6.44 -14.96 7.71
CA HIS A 215 6.00 -15.14 9.08
C HIS A 215 7.06 -14.73 10.11
N ALA A 216 8.35 -14.93 9.80
CA ALA A 216 9.44 -14.41 10.63
C ALA A 216 9.40 -12.88 10.70
N ILE A 217 9.21 -12.19 9.57
CA ILE A 217 9.07 -10.72 9.52
C ILE A 217 7.93 -10.23 10.42
N LEU A 218 6.76 -10.87 10.36
CA LEU A 218 5.63 -10.50 11.21
C LEU A 218 5.90 -10.73 12.71
N ARG A 219 6.57 -11.85 13.06
CA ARG A 219 6.97 -12.13 14.45
C ARG A 219 7.95 -11.08 14.96
N GLU A 220 8.98 -10.76 14.19
CA GLU A 220 9.94 -9.72 14.55
C GLU A 220 9.29 -8.35 14.73
N GLY A 221 8.34 -7.96 13.84
CA GLY A 221 7.57 -6.75 14.02
C GLY A 221 6.75 -6.73 15.33
N LEU A 222 6.21 -7.90 15.74
CA LEU A 222 5.53 -8.03 17.03
C LEU A 222 6.51 -7.95 18.20
N ASP A 223 7.68 -8.58 18.09
CA ASP A 223 8.72 -8.56 19.13
C ASP A 223 9.26 -7.14 19.35
N GLU A 224 9.37 -6.32 18.30
CA GLU A 224 9.72 -4.89 18.42
C GLU A 224 8.68 -4.12 19.24
N ILE A 225 7.39 -4.34 18.98
CA ILE A 225 6.31 -3.73 19.77
C ILE A 225 6.42 -4.13 21.26
N LEU A 226 6.64 -5.44 21.51
CA LEU A 226 6.75 -5.96 22.87
C LEU A 226 8.02 -5.46 23.58
N SER A 227 9.12 -5.29 22.89
CA SER A 227 10.38 -4.79 23.44
C SER A 227 10.28 -3.30 23.77
N GLY A 228 9.64 -2.49 22.91
CA GLY A 228 9.37 -1.08 23.16
C GLY A 228 8.57 -0.85 24.45
N MET A 229 7.60 -1.72 24.74
CA MET A 229 6.79 -1.67 25.98
C MET A 229 7.57 -2.01 27.26
N ARG A 230 8.75 -2.63 27.15
CA ARG A 230 9.58 -3.07 28.31
C ARG A 230 10.77 -2.16 28.59
N SER A 231 11.12 -1.27 27.66
CA SER A 231 12.29 -0.40 27.79
C SER A 231 12.02 0.91 28.53
N ASP A 232 10.81 1.15 29.00
CA ASP A 232 10.41 2.33 29.80
C ASP A 232 10.46 2.08 31.33
N ASP A 233 11.13 1.00 31.80
CA ASP A 233 11.35 0.71 33.23
C ASP A 233 12.77 1.10 33.69
#